data_7be2d4abf5dce8ad1f2a1f514c533cc6
#
_entry.id   7be2d4abf5dce8ad1f2a1f514c533cc6
#
_cell.length_a   1.000
_cell.length_b   1.000
_cell.length_c   1.000
_cell.angle_alpha   90.00
_cell.angle_beta   90.00
_cell.angle_gamma   90.00
#
_symmetry.space_group_name_H-M   'P 1'
#
loop_
_entity.id
_entity.type
_entity.pdbx_description
1 polymer ?
#
loop_
_entity_poly.entity_id
_entity_poly.type
_entity_poly.pdbx_seq_one_letter_code
_entity_poly.pdbx_strand_id
1 'polypeptide(L)'
;MNVYDGLVRYKNGKLEVEPALATGWTISDDGLTYTFTLREGVKFHDGTDFNAEAVKFNFDRMLKDDHPQHDTGPFPLSFFFSSIAEVTAINPTTIAFRLSEPFAPFLSNLAYPTGLIASPAGIVKHGKDFGRNPVGTGPFKFVEWQSNARVVVERNDDYWDGAASLE
;
A
#
# COMPACT_ATOMS: atom_id res chain seq x y z
N MET A 1 10.40 -2.45 3.59
CA MET A 1 10.34 -1.02 3.91
C MET A 1 9.99 -0.88 5.38
N ASN A 2 10.20 0.26 6.01
CA ASN A 2 10.12 0.29 7.47
C ASN A 2 8.70 0.53 8.02
N VAL A 3 7.96 1.48 7.45
CA VAL A 3 6.64 1.90 7.99
C VAL A 3 5.48 1.33 7.19
N TYR A 4 5.69 1.03 5.93
CA TYR A 4 4.65 0.61 4.99
C TYR A 4 4.97 -0.73 4.34
N ASP A 5 3.94 -1.46 3.93
CA ASP A 5 4.02 -2.60 3.03
C ASP A 5 3.18 -2.38 1.78
N GLY A 6 3.52 -3.10 0.71
CA GLY A 6 2.71 -3.21 -0.50
C GLY A 6 1.93 -4.52 -0.55
N LEU A 7 1.11 -4.69 -1.57
CA LEU A 7 0.44 -5.97 -1.84
C LEU A 7 1.46 -7.07 -2.15
N VAL A 8 2.50 -6.71 -2.86
CA VAL A 8 3.64 -7.57 -3.21
C VAL A 8 4.93 -6.83 -2.88
N ARG A 9 6.03 -7.57 -2.76
CA ARG A 9 7.38 -7.01 -2.55
C ARG A 9 8.39 -7.71 -3.46
N TYR A 10 9.54 -7.12 -3.68
CA TYR A 10 10.64 -7.79 -4.35
C TYR A 10 11.27 -8.85 -3.45
N LYS A 11 11.58 -10.01 -4.01
CA LYS A 11 12.43 -11.01 -3.34
C LYS A 11 13.81 -10.43 -3.08
N ASN A 12 14.39 -10.82 -1.95
CA ASN A 12 15.71 -10.32 -1.54
C ASN A 12 16.76 -10.55 -2.65
N GLY A 13 17.36 -9.47 -3.15
CA GLY A 13 18.40 -9.50 -4.19
C GLY A 13 17.93 -9.88 -5.60
N LYS A 14 16.61 -9.90 -5.88
CA LYS A 14 16.03 -10.24 -7.19
C LYS A 14 14.99 -9.23 -7.62
N LEU A 15 14.73 -9.17 -8.95
CA LEU A 15 13.62 -8.39 -9.53
C LEU A 15 12.29 -9.17 -9.58
N GLU A 16 12.26 -10.39 -9.06
CA GLU A 16 11.04 -11.17 -8.92
C GLU A 16 10.21 -10.64 -7.76
N VAL A 17 8.89 -10.59 -7.96
CA VAL A 17 7.95 -10.23 -6.90
C VAL A 17 7.48 -11.48 -6.14
N GLU A 18 7.19 -11.28 -4.85
CA GLU A 18 6.59 -12.27 -3.98
C GLU A 18 5.41 -11.68 -3.21
N PRO A 19 4.50 -12.50 -2.67
CA PRO A 19 3.43 -12.05 -1.78
C PRO A 19 3.93 -11.24 -0.59
N ALA A 20 3.14 -10.20 -0.19
CA ALA A 20 3.32 -9.42 1.04
C ALA A 20 1.97 -9.25 1.75
N LEU A 21 1.31 -8.09 1.65
CA LEU A 21 -0.06 -7.92 2.17
C LEU A 21 -1.10 -8.74 1.38
N ALA A 22 -0.82 -9.06 0.12
CA ALA A 22 -1.54 -10.12 -0.59
C ALA A 22 -0.87 -11.48 -0.31
N THR A 23 -1.66 -12.53 -0.17
CA THR A 23 -1.20 -13.93 -0.04
C THR A 23 -1.00 -14.59 -1.40
N GLY A 24 -1.60 -14.03 -2.46
CA GLY A 24 -1.48 -14.48 -3.85
C GLY A 24 -2.35 -13.64 -4.78
N TRP A 25 -2.25 -13.93 -6.07
CA TRP A 25 -3.05 -13.27 -7.11
C TRP A 25 -3.29 -14.19 -8.30
N THR A 26 -4.31 -13.86 -9.07
CA THR A 26 -4.60 -14.44 -10.39
C THR A 26 -4.65 -13.35 -11.44
N ILE A 27 -4.36 -13.72 -12.68
CA ILE A 27 -4.42 -12.82 -13.84
C ILE A 27 -5.40 -13.45 -14.83
N SER A 28 -6.34 -12.67 -15.35
CA SER A 28 -7.27 -13.14 -16.38
C SER A 28 -6.53 -13.50 -17.70
N ASP A 29 -7.13 -14.36 -18.51
CA ASP A 29 -6.52 -14.86 -19.76
C ASP A 29 -6.18 -13.72 -20.74
N ASP A 30 -6.94 -12.63 -20.71
CA ASP A 30 -6.70 -11.42 -21.51
C ASP A 30 -5.60 -10.50 -20.94
N GLY A 31 -5.07 -10.81 -19.74
CA GLY A 31 -4.05 -10.02 -19.07
C GLY A 31 -4.54 -8.69 -18.50
N LEU A 32 -5.86 -8.45 -18.48
CA LEU A 32 -6.44 -7.15 -18.08
C LEU A 32 -6.84 -7.08 -16.62
N THR A 33 -7.16 -8.21 -15.97
CA THR A 33 -7.65 -8.21 -14.59
C THR A 33 -6.69 -8.96 -13.68
N TYR A 34 -6.22 -8.27 -12.64
CA TYR A 34 -5.41 -8.83 -11.57
C TYR A 34 -6.26 -8.89 -10.30
N THR A 35 -6.52 -10.10 -9.79
CA THR A 35 -7.31 -10.31 -8.57
C THR A 35 -6.39 -10.81 -7.46
N PHE A 36 -6.29 -10.05 -6.39
CA PHE A 36 -5.45 -10.36 -5.22
C PHE A 36 -6.31 -10.87 -4.07
N THR A 37 -5.82 -11.94 -3.42
CA THR A 37 -6.31 -12.39 -2.11
C THR A 37 -5.47 -11.73 -1.03
N LEU A 38 -6.11 -11.00 -0.12
CA LEU A 38 -5.44 -10.22 0.92
C LEU A 38 -5.24 -11.06 2.19
N ARG A 39 -4.21 -10.72 2.94
CA ARG A 39 -3.93 -11.28 4.27
C ARG A 39 -4.97 -10.79 5.26
N GLU A 40 -5.50 -11.72 6.06
CA GLU A 40 -6.46 -11.42 7.13
C GLU A 40 -5.74 -11.07 8.44
N GLY A 41 -6.41 -10.30 9.31
CA GLY A 41 -5.93 -9.97 10.65
C GLY A 41 -4.81 -8.94 10.71
N VAL A 42 -4.39 -8.37 9.57
CA VAL A 42 -3.39 -7.28 9.53
C VAL A 42 -4.02 -5.98 10.03
N LYS A 43 -3.30 -5.28 10.91
CA LYS A 43 -3.68 -3.96 11.42
C LYS A 43 -2.71 -2.90 10.91
N PHE A 44 -3.24 -1.71 10.64
CA PHE A 44 -2.41 -0.51 10.55
C PHE A 44 -1.90 -0.09 11.94
N HIS A 45 -0.86 0.73 11.99
CA HIS A 45 -0.26 1.20 13.24
C HIS A 45 -1.22 1.99 14.14
N ASP A 46 -2.30 2.53 13.59
CA ASP A 46 -3.38 3.21 14.30
C ASP A 46 -4.47 2.24 14.83
N GLY A 47 -4.28 0.93 14.65
CA GLY A 47 -5.19 -0.12 15.10
C GLY A 47 -6.35 -0.42 14.15
N THR A 48 -6.53 0.34 13.07
CA THR A 48 -7.56 0.07 12.06
C THR A 48 -7.22 -1.15 11.21
N ASP A 49 -8.24 -1.81 10.64
CA ASP A 49 -8.07 -3.02 9.86
C ASP A 49 -7.53 -2.72 8.45
N PHE A 50 -6.55 -3.51 8.01
CA PHE A 50 -6.18 -3.62 6.61
C PHE A 50 -7.18 -4.53 5.90
N ASN A 51 -7.75 -4.07 4.78
CA ASN A 51 -8.72 -4.79 3.96
C ASN A 51 -8.75 -4.24 2.53
N ALA A 52 -9.58 -4.81 1.66
CA ALA A 52 -9.72 -4.41 0.26
C ALA A 52 -10.19 -2.95 0.09
N GLU A 53 -11.04 -2.44 0.98
CA GLU A 53 -11.46 -1.03 0.93
C GLU A 53 -10.31 -0.08 1.24
N ALA A 54 -9.42 -0.44 2.17
CA ALA A 54 -8.22 0.35 2.45
C ALA A 54 -7.28 0.39 1.23
N VAL A 55 -7.12 -0.73 0.51
CA VAL A 55 -6.33 -0.76 -0.74
C VAL A 55 -7.00 0.11 -1.80
N LYS A 56 -8.29 -0.07 -2.04
CA LYS A 56 -9.07 0.73 -2.99
C LYS A 56 -8.96 2.22 -2.70
N PHE A 57 -9.11 2.63 -1.44
CA PHE A 57 -8.98 4.02 -1.00
C PHE A 57 -7.61 4.62 -1.42
N ASN A 58 -6.51 3.89 -1.23
CA ASN A 58 -5.16 4.37 -1.56
C ASN A 58 -4.99 4.61 -3.06
N PHE A 59 -5.49 3.71 -3.92
CA PHE A 59 -5.40 3.87 -5.36
C PHE A 59 -6.39 4.92 -5.89
N ASP A 60 -7.64 4.92 -5.41
CA ASP A 60 -8.63 5.93 -5.79
C ASP A 60 -8.15 7.34 -5.42
N ARG A 61 -7.60 7.53 -4.21
CA ARG A 61 -7.03 8.80 -3.77
C ARG A 61 -5.90 9.30 -4.68
N MET A 62 -5.07 8.39 -5.19
CA MET A 62 -3.95 8.72 -6.05
C MET A 62 -4.38 9.01 -7.48
N LEU A 63 -5.38 8.28 -8.00
CA LEU A 63 -5.73 8.25 -9.42
C LEU A 63 -6.95 9.10 -9.79
N LYS A 64 -7.79 9.47 -8.81
CA LYS A 64 -9.03 10.22 -9.04
C LYS A 64 -8.93 11.63 -8.47
N ASP A 65 -8.95 12.62 -9.34
CA ASP A 65 -8.85 14.04 -8.95
C ASP A 65 -10.03 14.50 -8.07
N ASP A 66 -11.18 13.85 -8.18
CA ASP A 66 -12.39 14.14 -7.40
C ASP A 66 -12.44 13.40 -6.04
N HIS A 67 -11.44 12.57 -5.73
CA HIS A 67 -11.39 11.88 -4.44
C HIS A 67 -11.17 12.89 -3.29
N PRO A 68 -11.97 12.87 -2.19
CA PRO A 68 -11.90 13.86 -1.10
C PRO A 68 -10.52 14.01 -0.44
N GLN A 69 -9.66 13.01 -0.58
CA GLN A 69 -8.29 13.00 -0.03
C GLN A 69 -7.21 13.08 -1.12
N HIS A 70 -7.55 13.45 -2.36
CA HIS A 70 -6.58 13.55 -3.45
C HIS A 70 -5.48 14.58 -3.15
N ASP A 71 -5.82 15.70 -2.52
CA ASP A 71 -4.89 16.78 -2.21
C ASP A 71 -3.97 16.52 -0.98
N THR A 72 -4.00 15.30 -0.42
CA THR A 72 -3.15 14.88 0.70
C THR A 72 -1.76 14.39 0.28
N GLY A 73 -1.46 14.42 -1.01
CA GLY A 73 -0.14 14.05 -1.52
C GLY A 73 0.09 14.54 -2.94
N PRO A 74 1.36 14.78 -3.33
CA PRO A 74 1.71 15.24 -4.68
C PRO A 74 1.70 14.13 -5.74
N PHE A 75 1.67 12.84 -5.35
CA PHE A 75 1.68 11.64 -6.20
C PHE A 75 2.58 11.70 -7.45
N PRO A 76 3.86 12.10 -7.35
CA PRO A 76 4.70 12.37 -8.51
C PRO A 76 4.97 11.14 -9.39
N LEU A 77 4.69 9.94 -8.88
CA LEU A 77 4.90 8.67 -9.56
C LEU A 77 3.57 7.94 -9.87
N SER A 78 2.42 8.63 -9.81
CA SER A 78 1.10 8.05 -10.13
C SER A 78 1.02 7.50 -11.55
N PHE A 79 1.84 8.00 -12.48
CA PHE A 79 1.93 7.52 -13.86
C PHE A 79 2.31 6.02 -13.95
N PHE A 80 2.94 5.42 -12.95
CA PHE A 80 3.19 3.98 -12.91
C PHE A 80 1.90 3.15 -12.89
N PHE A 81 0.80 3.77 -12.53
CA PHE A 81 -0.53 3.15 -12.42
C PHE A 81 -1.55 3.74 -13.39
N SER A 82 -1.10 4.50 -14.40
CA SER A 82 -1.98 5.11 -15.42
C SER A 82 -2.76 4.08 -16.26
N SER A 83 -2.28 2.84 -16.33
CA SER A 83 -3.01 1.74 -16.97
C SER A 83 -4.19 1.21 -16.14
N ILE A 84 -4.33 1.57 -14.87
CA ILE A 84 -5.46 1.14 -14.05
C ILE A 84 -6.72 1.88 -14.52
N ALA A 85 -7.69 1.13 -15.04
CA ALA A 85 -9.01 1.64 -15.41
C ALA A 85 -9.99 1.61 -14.23
N GLU A 86 -9.85 0.61 -13.34
CA GLU A 86 -10.75 0.43 -12.20
C GLU A 86 -10.09 -0.37 -11.08
N VAL A 87 -10.43 0.00 -9.84
CA VAL A 87 -10.08 -0.75 -8.64
C VAL A 87 -11.36 -1.13 -7.91
N THR A 88 -11.60 -2.42 -7.72
CA THR A 88 -12.84 -2.95 -7.12
C THR A 88 -12.54 -3.81 -5.91
N ALA A 89 -13.01 -3.39 -4.73
CA ALA A 89 -13.06 -4.24 -3.54
C ALA A 89 -14.24 -5.21 -3.69
N ILE A 90 -13.96 -6.48 -3.97
CA ILE A 90 -14.97 -7.52 -4.19
C ILE A 90 -15.60 -7.93 -2.86
N ASN A 91 -14.74 -8.11 -1.86
CA ASN A 91 -15.09 -8.39 -0.47
C ASN A 91 -13.91 -7.94 0.42
N PRO A 92 -13.98 -8.00 1.76
CA PRO A 92 -12.91 -7.50 2.63
C PRO A 92 -11.51 -8.07 2.36
N THR A 93 -11.42 -9.29 1.81
CA THR A 93 -10.16 -10.00 1.55
C THR A 93 -9.82 -10.19 0.07
N THR A 94 -10.59 -9.56 -0.83
CA THR A 94 -10.36 -9.72 -2.28
C THR A 94 -10.48 -8.39 -2.99
N ILE A 95 -9.43 -8.01 -3.72
CA ILE A 95 -9.40 -6.79 -4.53
C ILE A 95 -9.03 -7.11 -5.97
N ALA A 96 -9.69 -6.45 -6.92
CA ALA A 96 -9.39 -6.57 -8.35
C ALA A 96 -8.93 -5.23 -8.92
N PHE A 97 -7.90 -5.29 -9.75
CA PHE A 97 -7.43 -4.18 -10.60
C PHE A 97 -7.72 -4.53 -12.04
N ARG A 98 -8.52 -3.72 -12.71
CA ARG A 98 -8.76 -3.82 -14.14
C ARG A 98 -7.92 -2.79 -14.87
N LEU A 99 -7.11 -3.24 -15.81
CA LEU A 99 -6.26 -2.39 -16.64
C LEU A 99 -6.97 -2.03 -17.95
N SER A 100 -6.63 -0.89 -18.53
CA SER A 100 -7.11 -0.45 -19.86
C SER A 100 -6.46 -1.21 -21.01
N GLU A 101 -5.25 -1.74 -20.76
CA GLU A 101 -4.47 -2.55 -21.71
C GLU A 101 -3.55 -3.51 -20.93
N PRO A 102 -3.12 -4.63 -21.53
CA PRO A 102 -2.18 -5.53 -20.87
C PRO A 102 -0.85 -4.82 -20.58
N PHE A 103 -0.43 -4.85 -19.30
CA PHE A 103 0.75 -4.14 -18.86
C PHE A 103 1.65 -5.02 -17.99
N ALA A 104 2.66 -5.64 -18.60
CA ALA A 104 3.55 -6.59 -17.93
C ALA A 104 4.27 -6.04 -16.67
N PRO A 105 4.67 -4.74 -16.58
CA PRO A 105 5.31 -4.20 -15.38
C PRO A 105 4.39 -3.99 -14.18
N PHE A 106 3.07 -4.22 -14.29
CA PHE A 106 2.09 -3.89 -13.25
C PHE A 106 2.45 -4.45 -11.87
N LEU A 107 2.80 -5.75 -11.78
CA LEU A 107 3.20 -6.37 -10.51
C LEU A 107 4.48 -5.75 -9.94
N SER A 108 5.45 -5.43 -10.79
CA SER A 108 6.69 -4.78 -10.37
C SER A 108 6.43 -3.36 -9.86
N ASN A 109 5.50 -2.64 -10.48
CA ASN A 109 5.09 -1.31 -10.03
C ASN A 109 4.39 -1.36 -8.66
N LEU A 110 3.58 -2.41 -8.39
CA LEU A 110 2.97 -2.62 -7.06
C LEU A 110 4.01 -2.90 -5.96
N ALA A 111 5.15 -3.47 -6.30
CA ALA A 111 6.26 -3.70 -5.37
C ALA A 111 7.12 -2.44 -5.14
N TYR A 112 6.95 -1.40 -5.96
CA TYR A 112 7.67 -0.14 -5.84
C TYR A 112 7.05 0.75 -4.74
N PRO A 113 7.78 1.72 -4.16
CA PRO A 113 7.27 2.59 -3.09
C PRO A 113 5.93 3.28 -3.35
N THR A 114 5.57 3.54 -4.59
CA THR A 114 4.25 4.08 -5.00
C THR A 114 3.08 3.13 -4.75
N GLY A 115 3.33 1.82 -4.72
CA GLY A 115 2.32 0.79 -4.45
C GLY A 115 2.11 0.47 -2.97
N LEU A 116 2.74 1.22 -2.06
CA LEU A 116 2.62 1.01 -0.62
C LEU A 116 1.26 1.49 -0.10
N ILE A 117 0.72 0.74 0.88
CA ILE A 117 -0.60 0.99 1.43
C ILE A 117 -0.49 1.74 2.75
N ALA A 118 -1.17 2.87 2.83
CA ALA A 118 -1.28 3.71 4.01
C ALA A 118 -2.65 3.58 4.67
N SER A 119 -2.73 3.85 5.98
CA SER A 119 -4.01 3.86 6.71
C SER A 119 -4.94 4.94 6.16
N PRO A 120 -6.15 4.59 5.70
CA PRO A 120 -7.17 5.57 5.34
C PRO A 120 -7.54 6.51 6.50
N ALA A 121 -7.66 5.95 7.73
CA ALA A 121 -7.96 6.73 8.93
C ALA A 121 -6.82 7.71 9.26
N GLY A 122 -5.55 7.27 9.13
CA GLY A 122 -4.39 8.12 9.30
C GLY A 122 -4.36 9.26 8.26
N ILE A 123 -4.66 8.97 6.99
CA ILE A 123 -4.74 9.97 5.92
C ILE A 123 -5.83 11.00 6.22
N VAL A 124 -7.04 10.56 6.56
CA VAL A 124 -8.16 11.47 6.90
C VAL A 124 -7.82 12.33 8.11
N LYS A 125 -7.20 11.75 9.15
CA LYS A 125 -6.83 12.43 10.39
C LYS A 125 -5.79 13.54 10.17
N HIS A 126 -4.76 13.27 9.37
CA HIS A 126 -3.61 14.17 9.20
C HIS A 126 -3.69 15.04 7.94
N GLY A 127 -4.54 14.68 6.97
CA GLY A 127 -4.73 15.46 5.75
C GLY A 127 -3.40 15.74 5.03
N LYS A 128 -3.12 17.00 4.74
CA LYS A 128 -1.89 17.44 4.06
C LYS A 128 -0.61 17.20 4.87
N ASP A 129 -0.72 17.02 6.18
CA ASP A 129 0.40 16.71 7.06
C ASP A 129 0.68 15.20 7.19
N PHE A 130 -0.08 14.36 6.47
CA PHE A 130 0.10 12.90 6.51
C PHE A 130 1.53 12.46 6.17
N GLY A 131 2.19 13.14 5.23
CA GLY A 131 3.59 12.85 4.88
C GLY A 131 4.58 12.99 6.05
N ARG A 132 4.22 13.75 7.09
CA ARG A 132 5.00 13.90 8.33
C ARG A 132 4.50 13.03 9.49
N ASN A 133 3.35 12.38 9.31
CA ASN A 133 2.70 11.51 10.29
C ASN A 133 2.32 10.18 9.63
N PRO A 134 3.31 9.42 9.13
CA PRO A 134 3.06 8.21 8.35
C PRO A 134 2.45 7.09 9.22
N VAL A 135 1.39 6.47 8.71
CA VAL A 135 0.69 5.34 9.33
C VAL A 135 0.56 4.23 8.31
N GLY A 136 1.25 3.12 8.52
CA GLY A 136 1.26 1.95 7.64
C GLY A 136 1.03 0.65 8.39
N THR A 137 1.48 -0.46 7.80
CA THR A 137 1.40 -1.82 8.35
C THR A 137 2.77 -2.41 8.67
N GLY A 138 3.84 -1.66 8.44
CA GLY A 138 5.21 -2.14 8.43
C GLY A 138 5.79 -2.53 9.79
N PRO A 139 7.04 -3.06 9.81
CA PRO A 139 7.71 -3.55 11.01
C PRO A 139 8.08 -2.47 12.03
N PHE A 140 7.98 -1.20 11.66
CA PHE A 140 8.25 -0.07 12.54
C PHE A 140 7.11 0.96 12.48
N LYS A 141 6.73 1.48 13.66
CA LYS A 141 5.76 2.56 13.85
C LYS A 141 6.48 3.90 13.93
N PHE A 142 5.91 4.92 13.31
CA PHE A 142 6.43 6.28 13.39
C PHE A 142 6.21 6.89 14.77
N VAL A 143 7.23 7.56 15.31
CA VAL A 143 7.19 8.27 16.60
C VAL A 143 7.32 9.78 16.41
N GLU A 144 8.42 10.23 15.79
CA GLU A 144 8.64 11.66 15.55
C GLU A 144 9.52 11.93 14.34
N TRP A 145 9.37 13.14 13.80
CA TRP A 145 10.26 13.67 12.78
C TRP A 145 10.73 15.08 13.17
N GLN A 146 12.00 15.19 13.52
CA GLN A 146 12.69 16.47 13.71
C GLN A 146 13.37 16.85 12.40
N SER A 147 12.88 17.93 11.74
CA SER A 147 13.43 18.39 10.45
C SER A 147 14.94 18.66 10.56
N ASN A 148 15.69 18.18 9.54
CA ASN A 148 17.15 18.28 9.45
C ASN A 148 17.94 17.61 10.59
N ALA A 149 17.31 16.81 11.44
CA ALA A 149 17.94 16.14 12.57
C ALA A 149 17.74 14.63 12.54
N ARG A 150 16.50 14.14 12.74
CA ARG A 150 16.23 12.71 12.84
C ARG A 150 14.78 12.37 12.55
N VAL A 151 14.55 11.11 12.17
CA VAL A 151 13.26 10.42 12.24
C VAL A 151 13.38 9.30 13.24
N VAL A 152 12.44 9.21 14.17
CA VAL A 152 12.37 8.16 15.19
C VAL A 152 11.21 7.25 14.84
N VAL A 153 11.49 5.98 14.87
CA VAL A 153 10.51 4.89 14.73
C VAL A 153 10.69 3.92 15.89
N GLU A 154 9.64 3.25 16.28
CA GLU A 154 9.66 2.16 17.27
C GLU A 154 9.27 0.84 16.61
N ARG A 155 9.70 -0.27 17.18
CA ARG A 155 9.35 -1.61 16.69
C ARG A 155 7.84 -1.85 16.78
N ASN A 156 7.28 -2.46 15.73
CA ASN A 156 5.92 -2.99 15.73
C ASN A 156 5.95 -4.45 16.15
N ASP A 157 5.65 -4.72 17.42
CA ASP A 157 5.65 -6.10 17.96
C ASP A 157 4.54 -6.97 17.35
N ASP A 158 3.46 -6.35 16.83
CA ASP A 158 2.33 -7.01 16.18
C ASP A 158 2.49 -7.10 14.66
N TYR A 159 3.72 -6.97 14.15
CA TYR A 159 3.96 -7.02 12.69
C TYR A 159 3.57 -8.38 12.11
N TRP A 160 2.77 -8.38 11.05
CA TRP A 160 2.17 -9.57 10.45
C TRP A 160 3.20 -10.59 9.91
N ASP A 161 4.42 -10.16 9.57
CA ASP A 161 5.52 -11.01 9.07
C ASP A 161 6.58 -11.30 10.15
N GLY A 162 6.22 -11.08 11.43
CA GLY A 162 7.08 -11.25 12.59
C GLY A 162 7.82 -9.96 12.98
N ALA A 163 7.90 -9.72 14.29
CA ALA A 163 8.56 -8.54 14.83
C ALA A 163 10.02 -8.44 14.37
N ALA A 164 10.47 -7.20 14.07
CA ALA A 164 11.86 -6.95 13.69
C ALA A 164 12.81 -7.31 14.85
N SER A 165 14.01 -7.78 14.53
CA SER A 165 15.05 -8.09 15.53
C SER A 165 15.69 -6.84 16.15
N LEU A 166 15.49 -5.65 15.56
CA LEU A 166 15.93 -4.36 16.08
C LEU A 166 14.81 -3.70 16.88
N GLU A 167 15.17 -3.06 18.00
CA GLU A 167 14.26 -2.25 18.82
C GLU A 167 14.20 -0.80 18.34
#